data_7938160cdb9a6db1b6a9398fa6ceacf5
#
_entry.id   7938160cdb9a6db1b6a9398fa6ceacf5
#
_cell.length_a   1.000
_cell.length_b   1.000
_cell.length_c   1.000
_cell.angle_alpha   90.00
_cell.angle_beta   90.00
_cell.angle_gamma   90.00
#
_symmetry.space_group_name_H-M   'P 1'
#
loop_
_entity.id
_entity.type
_entity.pdbx_description
1 polymer ?
#
loop_
_entity_poly.entity_id
_entity_poly.type
_entity_poly.pdbx_seq_one_letter_code
_entity_poly.pdbx_strand_id
1 'polypeptide(L)'
;GWEGEDGVDKAREQAAALIGASPKEIVWTSGSTESNNLAIKGAAQFYKARGKHIITVKTEHKAVLDTMRELERQGFEVTYLDVQEDGLISMVALEAAIRKDTILISVMFVNNEIGVIQDIAAIGSMCRDKGIVFHVDAAQATGKVGIDLQSLPVDLMSLASHKTYGPKGIGALYVRRKPRIRLEAQIHGGGHERGMRSGTLPTHQCVGMGEAFRLAKIEMTEDLKRTKVLHQRLLAGLQNLEQVFVNGHLTQRVPHNLNISFNFVEGESLIMGIKGLAVSSGSACTSAS
;
A
#
# COMPACT_ATOMS: atom_id res chain seq x y z
N GLY A 1 18.79 23.07 11.17
CA GLY A 1 19.61 23.09 12.38
C GLY A 1 19.58 21.75 13.10
N TRP A 2 20.44 21.55 14.06
CA TRP A 2 20.63 20.27 14.78
C TRP A 2 19.33 19.64 15.32
N GLU A 3 18.44 20.44 15.93
CA GLU A 3 17.16 19.95 16.44
C GLU A 3 16.26 19.40 15.31
N GLY A 4 16.33 19.99 14.13
CA GLY A 4 15.57 19.52 12.99
C GLY A 4 16.10 18.19 12.44
N GLU A 5 17.42 18.01 12.42
CA GLU A 5 18.05 16.74 12.00
C GLU A 5 17.74 15.63 13.00
N ASP A 6 17.87 15.90 14.29
CA ASP A 6 17.51 14.96 15.36
C ASP A 6 16.05 14.54 15.27
N GLY A 7 15.15 15.49 14.99
CA GLY A 7 13.72 15.22 14.82
C GLY A 7 13.42 14.30 13.63
N VAL A 8 14.07 14.54 12.50
CA VAL A 8 13.93 13.70 11.29
C VAL A 8 14.51 12.30 11.54
N ASP A 9 15.66 12.20 12.17
CA ASP A 9 16.28 10.90 12.48
C ASP A 9 15.42 10.07 13.42
N LYS A 10 14.89 10.69 14.47
CA LYS A 10 13.94 10.03 15.38
C LYS A 10 12.67 9.58 14.66
N ALA A 11 12.12 10.42 13.80
CA ALA A 11 10.93 10.07 13.00
C ALA A 11 11.22 8.89 12.06
N ARG A 12 12.40 8.84 11.47
CA ARG A 12 12.84 7.73 10.62
C ARG A 12 12.91 6.41 11.40
N GLU A 13 13.43 6.45 12.62
CA GLU A 13 13.45 5.29 13.53
C GLU A 13 12.03 4.82 13.88
N GLN A 14 11.14 5.77 14.19
CA GLN A 14 9.75 5.47 14.53
C GLN A 14 8.98 4.85 13.35
N ALA A 15 9.16 5.39 12.15
CA ALA A 15 8.56 4.83 10.94
C ALA A 15 9.09 3.42 10.63
N ALA A 16 10.39 3.22 10.73
CA ALA A 16 11.02 1.92 10.54
C ALA A 16 10.54 0.88 11.56
N ALA A 17 10.39 1.28 12.82
CA ALA A 17 9.97 0.39 13.90
C ALA A 17 8.56 -0.20 13.67
N LEU A 18 7.62 0.58 13.11
CA LEU A 18 6.27 0.09 12.85
C LEU A 18 6.24 -1.06 11.85
N ILE A 19 7.17 -1.07 10.90
CA ILE A 19 7.21 -2.05 9.80
C ILE A 19 8.34 -3.08 9.96
N GLY A 20 9.07 -3.05 11.07
CA GLY A 20 10.18 -3.99 11.32
C GLY A 20 11.38 -3.79 10.38
N ALA A 21 11.64 -2.54 9.96
CA ALA A 21 12.74 -2.17 9.09
C ALA A 21 13.87 -1.45 9.84
N SER A 22 15.02 -1.29 9.17
CA SER A 22 16.08 -0.39 9.60
C SER A 22 15.75 1.05 9.18
N PRO A 23 16.09 2.07 9.99
CA PRO A 23 15.96 3.47 9.58
C PRO A 23 16.67 3.78 8.25
N LYS A 24 17.75 3.08 7.96
CA LYS A 24 18.52 3.21 6.70
C LYS A 24 17.75 2.73 5.46
N GLU A 25 16.66 2.02 5.66
CA GLU A 25 15.81 1.52 4.59
C GLU A 25 14.60 2.42 4.31
N ILE A 26 14.48 3.53 5.04
CA ILE A 26 13.39 4.50 4.89
C ILE A 26 13.85 5.67 4.02
N VAL A 27 13.07 5.96 2.99
CA VAL A 27 13.23 7.12 2.10
C VAL A 27 11.98 7.99 2.24
N TRP A 28 12.15 9.24 2.67
CA TRP A 28 11.03 10.19 2.79
C TRP A 28 10.51 10.62 1.42
N THR A 29 9.21 10.67 1.30
CA THR A 29 8.49 11.13 0.09
C THR A 29 7.34 12.05 0.48
N SER A 30 6.64 12.60 -0.50
CA SER A 30 5.46 13.45 -0.26
C SER A 30 4.18 12.66 0.04
N GLY A 31 4.21 11.34 -0.06
CA GLY A 31 3.07 10.47 0.15
C GLY A 31 3.22 9.15 -0.62
N SER A 32 2.23 8.27 -0.50
CA SER A 32 2.29 6.96 -1.16
C SER A 32 2.26 7.06 -2.69
N THR A 33 1.64 8.08 -3.27
CA THR A 33 1.67 8.29 -4.72
C THR A 33 3.10 8.49 -5.22
N GLU A 34 3.90 9.36 -4.58
CA GLU A 34 5.30 9.52 -4.93
C GLU A 34 6.10 8.25 -4.62
N SER A 35 5.84 7.60 -3.49
CA SER A 35 6.51 6.35 -3.13
C SER A 35 6.28 5.26 -4.17
N ASN A 36 5.04 5.10 -4.66
CA ASN A 36 4.70 4.17 -5.73
C ASN A 36 5.44 4.51 -7.03
N ASN A 37 5.48 5.79 -7.41
CA ASN A 37 6.21 6.25 -8.58
C ASN A 37 7.70 5.96 -8.47
N LEU A 38 8.33 6.30 -7.35
CA LEU A 38 9.74 6.04 -7.11
C LEU A 38 10.05 4.55 -7.15
N ALA A 39 9.26 3.73 -6.50
CA ALA A 39 9.46 2.28 -6.48
C ALA A 39 9.30 1.66 -7.86
N ILE A 40 8.17 1.91 -8.52
CA ILE A 40 7.80 1.24 -9.78
C ILE A 40 8.65 1.75 -10.94
N LYS A 41 8.71 3.05 -11.15
CA LYS A 41 9.54 3.65 -12.21
C LYS A 41 11.03 3.44 -11.92
N GLY A 42 11.45 3.66 -10.69
CA GLY A 42 12.84 3.53 -10.28
C GLY A 42 13.37 2.12 -10.48
N ALA A 43 12.61 1.10 -10.06
CA ALA A 43 12.99 -0.29 -10.26
C ALA A 43 12.95 -0.69 -11.73
N ALA A 44 11.89 -0.35 -12.45
CA ALA A 44 11.75 -0.68 -13.87
C ALA A 44 12.91 -0.12 -14.69
N GLN A 45 13.25 1.14 -14.48
CA GLN A 45 14.35 1.82 -15.20
C GLN A 45 15.72 1.23 -14.82
N PHE A 46 15.94 0.95 -13.55
CA PHE A 46 17.22 0.39 -13.10
C PHE A 46 17.45 -1.04 -13.62
N TYR A 47 16.40 -1.88 -13.58
CA TYR A 47 16.52 -3.30 -13.94
C TYR A 47 16.11 -3.62 -15.39
N LYS A 48 15.88 -2.62 -16.23
CA LYS A 48 15.44 -2.80 -17.63
C LYS A 48 16.33 -3.70 -18.48
N ALA A 49 17.62 -3.81 -18.14
CA ALA A 49 18.56 -4.69 -18.86
C ALA A 49 18.24 -6.19 -18.62
N ARG A 50 17.54 -6.54 -17.56
CA ARG A 50 17.11 -7.90 -17.25
C ARG A 50 15.81 -8.28 -17.93
N GLY A 51 15.00 -7.30 -18.30
CA GLY A 51 13.71 -7.52 -18.94
C GLY A 51 12.83 -6.29 -18.85
N LYS A 52 11.67 -6.37 -19.52
CA LYS A 52 10.71 -5.27 -19.61
C LYS A 52 9.28 -5.68 -19.27
N HIS A 53 9.12 -6.82 -18.60
CA HIS A 53 7.80 -7.28 -18.19
C HIS A 53 7.54 -7.00 -16.70
N ILE A 54 6.36 -6.49 -16.44
CA ILE A 54 5.90 -6.11 -15.09
C ILE A 54 4.51 -6.72 -14.87
N ILE A 55 4.24 -7.18 -13.65
CA ILE A 55 2.93 -7.71 -13.26
C ILE A 55 2.37 -6.84 -12.14
N THR A 56 1.12 -6.49 -12.27
CA THR A 56 0.32 -5.85 -11.21
C THR A 56 -1.11 -6.39 -11.23
N VAL A 57 -2.00 -5.80 -10.45
CA VAL A 57 -3.38 -6.26 -10.27
C VAL A 57 -4.35 -5.16 -10.68
N LYS A 58 -5.46 -5.51 -11.31
CA LYS A 58 -6.47 -4.53 -11.77
C LYS A 58 -7.10 -3.72 -10.64
N THR A 59 -7.09 -4.24 -9.41
CA THR A 59 -7.67 -3.60 -8.23
C THR A 59 -6.71 -2.69 -7.47
N GLU A 60 -5.53 -2.41 -8.03
CA GLU A 60 -4.58 -1.47 -7.45
C GLU A 60 -5.10 -0.03 -7.45
N HIS A 61 -4.56 0.80 -6.58
CA HIS A 61 -4.84 2.24 -6.59
C HIS A 61 -4.37 2.89 -7.90
N LYS A 62 -5.03 3.98 -8.31
CA LYS A 62 -4.66 4.75 -9.52
C LYS A 62 -3.18 5.15 -9.55
N ALA A 63 -2.58 5.45 -8.39
CA ALA A 63 -1.16 5.78 -8.30
C ALA A 63 -0.23 4.65 -8.81
N VAL A 64 -0.68 3.40 -8.74
CA VAL A 64 0.02 2.24 -9.32
C VAL A 64 -0.38 2.06 -10.77
N LEU A 65 -1.67 2.01 -11.07
CA LEU A 65 -2.17 1.74 -12.43
C LEU A 65 -1.73 2.79 -13.45
N ASP A 66 -1.80 4.07 -13.10
CA ASP A 66 -1.39 5.16 -14.00
C ASP A 66 0.14 5.18 -14.19
N THR A 67 0.89 4.83 -13.15
CA THR A 67 2.34 4.65 -13.23
C THR A 67 2.72 3.49 -14.17
N MET A 68 1.97 2.38 -14.10
CA MET A 68 2.16 1.26 -15.03
C MET A 68 1.87 1.66 -16.47
N ARG A 69 0.82 2.42 -16.73
CA ARG A 69 0.49 2.93 -18.08
C ARG A 69 1.60 3.85 -18.60
N GLU A 70 2.22 4.66 -17.74
CA GLU A 70 3.37 5.46 -18.14
C GLU A 70 4.56 4.58 -18.55
N LEU A 71 4.81 3.50 -17.83
CA LEU A 71 5.87 2.54 -18.21
C LEU A 71 5.55 1.83 -19.54
N GLU A 72 4.29 1.51 -19.82
CA GLU A 72 3.88 0.99 -21.12
C GLU A 72 4.23 1.96 -22.25
N ARG A 73 4.00 3.26 -22.05
CA ARG A 73 4.43 4.31 -23.02
C ARG A 73 5.94 4.35 -23.21
N GLN A 74 6.71 3.92 -22.21
CA GLN A 74 8.18 3.84 -22.27
C GLN A 74 8.69 2.50 -22.83
N GLY A 75 7.80 1.62 -23.27
CA GLY A 75 8.16 0.36 -23.91
C GLY A 75 8.19 -0.86 -23.01
N PHE A 76 7.72 -0.75 -21.76
CA PHE A 76 7.49 -1.89 -20.88
C PHE A 76 6.18 -2.59 -21.23
N GLU A 77 6.12 -3.88 -20.96
CA GLU A 77 4.89 -4.67 -21.04
C GLU A 77 4.34 -4.93 -19.64
N VAL A 78 3.08 -4.64 -19.42
CA VAL A 78 2.44 -4.83 -18.12
C VAL A 78 1.30 -5.84 -18.23
N THR A 79 1.33 -6.85 -17.37
CA THR A 79 0.20 -7.78 -17.17
C THR A 79 -0.60 -7.31 -15.96
N TYR A 80 -1.89 -7.07 -16.17
CA TYR A 80 -2.84 -6.69 -15.13
C TYR A 80 -3.67 -7.92 -14.77
N LEU A 81 -3.39 -8.53 -13.61
CA LEU A 81 -4.12 -9.71 -13.16
C LEU A 81 -5.53 -9.32 -12.66
N ASP A 82 -6.49 -10.16 -12.98
CA ASP A 82 -7.77 -10.15 -12.30
C ASP A 82 -7.62 -10.71 -10.88
N VAL A 83 -8.51 -10.31 -9.98
CA VAL A 83 -8.70 -10.97 -8.69
C VAL A 83 -9.81 -12.00 -8.78
N GLN A 84 -9.83 -12.94 -7.85
CA GLN A 84 -10.93 -13.87 -7.68
C GLN A 84 -12.18 -13.11 -7.19
N GLU A 85 -13.33 -13.76 -7.20
CA GLU A 85 -14.59 -13.17 -6.74
C GLU A 85 -14.52 -12.64 -5.30
N ASP A 86 -13.70 -13.27 -4.47
CA ASP A 86 -13.44 -12.84 -3.09
C ASP A 86 -12.40 -11.71 -2.95
N GLY A 87 -11.85 -11.24 -4.06
CA GLY A 87 -10.84 -10.17 -4.11
C GLY A 87 -9.40 -10.62 -3.90
N LEU A 88 -9.14 -11.90 -3.60
CA LEU A 88 -7.79 -12.42 -3.46
C LEU A 88 -7.18 -12.72 -4.82
N ILE A 89 -5.86 -12.60 -4.91
CA ILE A 89 -5.08 -13.00 -6.07
C ILE A 89 -4.97 -14.53 -6.08
N SER A 90 -5.17 -15.13 -7.26
CA SER A 90 -4.84 -16.55 -7.48
C SER A 90 -3.32 -16.71 -7.62
N MET A 91 -2.70 -17.48 -6.74
CA MET A 91 -1.27 -17.78 -6.83
C MET A 91 -0.93 -18.55 -8.11
N VAL A 92 -1.83 -19.42 -8.57
CA VAL A 92 -1.69 -20.15 -9.83
C VAL A 92 -1.68 -19.18 -11.03
N ALA A 93 -2.60 -18.23 -11.04
CA ALA A 93 -2.68 -17.23 -12.10
C ALA A 93 -1.45 -16.30 -12.11
N LEU A 94 -0.98 -15.90 -10.93
CA LEU A 94 0.23 -15.08 -10.79
C LEU A 94 1.45 -15.84 -11.34
N GLU A 95 1.65 -17.06 -10.93
CA GLU A 95 2.78 -17.88 -11.38
C GLU A 95 2.74 -18.10 -12.90
N ALA A 96 1.57 -18.36 -13.46
CA ALA A 96 1.38 -18.52 -14.90
C ALA A 96 1.67 -17.25 -15.70
N ALA A 97 1.51 -16.07 -15.11
CA ALA A 97 1.80 -14.79 -15.75
C ALA A 97 3.30 -14.43 -15.76
N ILE A 98 4.11 -15.07 -14.92
CA ILE A 98 5.54 -14.80 -14.82
C ILE A 98 6.26 -15.31 -16.07
N ARG A 99 7.07 -14.44 -16.66
CA ARG A 99 7.91 -14.69 -17.84
C ARG A 99 9.38 -14.63 -17.46
N LYS A 100 10.26 -15.06 -18.35
CA LYS A 100 11.71 -14.94 -18.15
C LYS A 100 12.19 -13.49 -18.03
N ASP A 101 11.47 -12.56 -18.67
CA ASP A 101 11.77 -11.14 -18.68
C ASP A 101 10.95 -10.33 -17.66
N THR A 102 10.27 -10.99 -16.73
CA THR A 102 9.57 -10.33 -15.63
C THR A 102 10.57 -9.79 -14.61
N ILE A 103 10.56 -8.48 -14.38
CA ILE A 103 11.50 -7.80 -13.48
C ILE A 103 10.88 -7.28 -12.21
N LEU A 104 9.57 -7.02 -12.20
CA LEU A 104 8.86 -6.37 -11.12
C LEU A 104 7.44 -6.92 -10.98
N ILE A 105 7.04 -7.18 -9.75
CA ILE A 105 5.65 -7.46 -9.38
C ILE A 105 5.25 -6.45 -8.31
N SER A 106 4.11 -5.79 -8.50
CA SER A 106 3.56 -4.81 -7.57
C SER A 106 2.15 -5.20 -7.15
N VAL A 107 1.94 -5.38 -5.85
CA VAL A 107 0.67 -5.82 -5.26
C VAL A 107 0.36 -4.97 -4.03
N MET A 108 -0.87 -4.47 -3.94
CA MET A 108 -1.39 -3.78 -2.76
C MET A 108 -1.59 -4.76 -1.60
N PHE A 109 -1.17 -4.38 -0.39
CA PHE A 109 -1.30 -5.23 0.80
C PHE A 109 -2.75 -5.35 1.24
N VAL A 110 -3.41 -4.20 1.45
CA VAL A 110 -4.81 -4.09 1.86
C VAL A 110 -5.56 -3.25 0.84
N ASN A 111 -6.61 -3.79 0.27
CA ASN A 111 -7.40 -3.06 -0.72
C ASN A 111 -8.17 -1.92 -0.06
N ASN A 112 -8.10 -0.74 -0.63
CA ASN A 112 -8.71 0.48 -0.09
C ASN A 112 -10.24 0.50 -0.17
N GLU A 113 -10.86 -0.31 -1.01
CA GLU A 113 -12.30 -0.35 -1.21
C GLU A 113 -12.97 -1.46 -0.43
N ILE A 114 -12.49 -2.70 -0.57
CA ILE A 114 -13.11 -3.88 0.04
C ILE A 114 -12.37 -4.43 1.26
N GLY A 115 -11.20 -3.84 1.60
CA GLY A 115 -10.45 -4.20 2.80
C GLY A 115 -9.75 -5.56 2.79
N VAL A 116 -9.74 -6.25 1.66
CA VAL A 116 -9.12 -7.57 1.52
C VAL A 116 -7.61 -7.48 1.70
N ILE A 117 -7.04 -8.43 2.44
CA ILE A 117 -5.61 -8.56 2.72
C ILE A 117 -5.03 -9.63 1.79
N GLN A 118 -4.07 -9.27 0.94
CA GLN A 118 -3.35 -10.21 0.07
C GLN A 118 -2.29 -10.98 0.86
N ASP A 119 -1.99 -12.20 0.42
CA ASP A 119 -0.93 -13.04 1.00
C ASP A 119 0.45 -12.57 0.50
N ILE A 120 0.93 -11.50 1.11
CA ILE A 120 2.21 -10.86 0.74
C ILE A 120 3.40 -11.79 0.99
N ALA A 121 3.34 -12.63 2.02
CA ALA A 121 4.40 -13.58 2.32
C ALA A 121 4.56 -14.63 1.20
N ALA A 122 3.48 -15.21 0.73
CA ALA A 122 3.51 -16.19 -0.35
C ALA A 122 3.95 -15.58 -1.68
N ILE A 123 3.40 -14.41 -2.03
CA ILE A 123 3.78 -13.69 -3.25
C ILE A 123 5.25 -13.30 -3.21
N GLY A 124 5.72 -12.76 -2.09
CA GLY A 124 7.10 -12.35 -1.91
C GLY A 124 8.09 -13.50 -1.97
N SER A 125 7.76 -14.66 -1.39
CA SER A 125 8.57 -15.85 -1.49
C SER A 125 8.73 -16.32 -2.94
N MET A 126 7.66 -16.31 -3.71
CA MET A 126 7.70 -16.62 -5.14
C MET A 126 8.59 -15.63 -5.91
N CYS A 127 8.46 -14.33 -5.65
CA CYS A 127 9.29 -13.30 -6.28
C CYS A 127 10.76 -13.51 -5.96
N ARG A 128 11.08 -13.78 -4.71
CA ARG A 128 12.47 -13.99 -4.26
C ARG A 128 13.10 -15.21 -4.91
N ASP A 129 12.39 -16.32 -4.96
CA ASP A 129 12.85 -17.55 -5.59
C ASP A 129 13.14 -17.36 -7.09
N LYS A 130 12.42 -16.48 -7.74
CA LYS A 130 12.57 -16.19 -9.17
C LYS A 130 13.45 -14.95 -9.48
N GLY A 131 13.98 -14.30 -8.46
CA GLY A 131 14.81 -13.09 -8.64
C GLY A 131 14.07 -11.88 -9.16
N ILE A 132 12.78 -11.75 -8.87
CA ILE A 132 11.91 -10.66 -9.28
C ILE A 132 11.79 -9.66 -8.13
N VAL A 133 11.92 -8.36 -8.43
CA VAL A 133 11.71 -7.30 -7.44
C VAL A 133 10.23 -7.26 -7.05
N PHE A 134 9.95 -7.24 -5.75
CA PHE A 134 8.60 -7.18 -5.22
C PHE A 134 8.31 -5.87 -4.52
N HIS A 135 7.35 -5.12 -5.04
CA HIS A 135 6.83 -3.89 -4.48
C HIS A 135 5.44 -4.10 -3.89
N VAL A 136 5.20 -3.52 -2.72
CA VAL A 136 3.92 -3.55 -2.02
C VAL A 136 3.46 -2.13 -1.72
N ASP A 137 2.26 -1.77 -2.17
CA ASP A 137 1.57 -0.57 -1.68
C ASP A 137 0.90 -0.90 -0.35
N ALA A 138 1.43 -0.35 0.74
CA ALA A 138 0.96 -0.60 2.10
C ALA A 138 0.26 0.61 2.73
N ALA A 139 -0.24 1.54 1.92
CA ALA A 139 -0.91 2.75 2.42
C ALA A 139 -2.08 2.44 3.36
N GLN A 140 -2.83 1.36 3.10
CA GLN A 140 -3.96 0.93 3.92
C GLN A 140 -3.59 -0.10 4.99
N ALA A 141 -2.34 -0.53 5.06
CA ALA A 141 -1.90 -1.63 5.93
C ALA A 141 -1.25 -1.16 7.23
N THR A 142 -0.55 -0.02 7.21
CA THR A 142 0.18 0.49 8.38
C THR A 142 -0.76 0.78 9.56
N GLY A 143 -0.44 0.23 10.72
CA GLY A 143 -1.28 0.34 11.91
C GLY A 143 -2.56 -0.52 11.88
N LYS A 144 -2.76 -1.32 10.84
CA LYS A 144 -3.94 -2.19 10.64
C LYS A 144 -3.57 -3.66 10.53
N VAL A 145 -2.40 -3.94 9.97
CA VAL A 145 -1.85 -5.29 9.81
C VAL A 145 -0.45 -5.31 10.41
N GLY A 146 -0.10 -6.38 11.11
CA GLY A 146 1.27 -6.57 11.59
C GLY A 146 2.23 -6.71 10.41
N ILE A 147 3.28 -5.89 10.39
CA ILE A 147 4.29 -5.89 9.33
C ILE A 147 5.67 -6.06 9.97
N ASP A 148 6.39 -7.10 9.56
CA ASP A 148 7.79 -7.30 9.93
C ASP A 148 8.62 -7.58 8.70
N LEU A 149 9.29 -6.56 8.19
CA LEU A 149 10.11 -6.66 6.98
C LEU A 149 11.43 -7.40 7.17
N GLN A 150 11.75 -7.82 8.38
CA GLN A 150 12.85 -8.77 8.61
C GLN A 150 12.47 -10.19 8.17
N SER A 151 11.19 -10.55 8.28
CA SER A 151 10.68 -11.86 7.89
C SER A 151 9.88 -11.86 6.59
N LEU A 152 9.20 -10.77 6.26
CA LEU A 152 8.48 -10.64 4.99
C LEU A 152 9.42 -10.41 3.81
N PRO A 153 9.34 -11.23 2.76
CA PRO A 153 10.20 -11.10 1.58
C PRO A 153 9.71 -9.99 0.62
N VAL A 154 9.70 -8.75 1.08
CA VAL A 154 9.32 -7.57 0.32
C VAL A 154 10.55 -6.72 0.07
N ASP A 155 10.71 -6.21 -1.15
CA ASP A 155 11.87 -5.39 -1.55
C ASP A 155 11.59 -3.90 -1.42
N LEU A 156 10.37 -3.48 -1.72
CA LEU A 156 9.91 -2.09 -1.73
C LEU A 156 8.53 -2.01 -1.11
N MET A 157 8.30 -1.06 -0.21
CA MET A 157 7.00 -0.86 0.42
C MET A 157 6.65 0.62 0.52
N SER A 158 5.53 1.00 -0.08
CA SER A 158 5.03 2.37 -0.07
C SER A 158 4.16 2.64 1.15
N LEU A 159 4.42 3.75 1.84
CA LEU A 159 3.78 4.15 3.08
C LEU A 159 3.20 5.56 2.95
N ALA A 160 2.04 5.79 3.56
CA ALA A 160 1.41 7.11 3.67
C ALA A 160 1.17 7.48 5.14
N SER A 161 1.39 8.74 5.47
CA SER A 161 1.15 9.24 6.82
C SER A 161 -0.34 9.42 7.12
N HIS A 162 -1.08 10.07 6.21
CA HIS A 162 -2.47 10.49 6.46
C HIS A 162 -3.48 9.33 6.55
N LYS A 163 -3.11 8.12 6.15
CA LYS A 163 -3.93 6.91 6.34
C LYS A 163 -3.71 6.25 7.71
N THR A 164 -2.73 6.75 8.46
CA THR A 164 -2.37 6.27 9.80
C THR A 164 -2.45 7.42 10.81
N TYR A 165 -3.40 8.32 10.60
CA TYR A 165 -3.69 9.50 11.45
C TYR A 165 -2.57 10.54 11.56
N GLY A 166 -1.62 10.51 10.65
CA GLY A 166 -0.56 11.51 10.55
C GLY A 166 -0.90 12.64 9.58
N PRO A 167 0.02 13.61 9.41
CA PRO A 167 -0.19 14.72 8.51
C PRO A 167 -0.26 14.31 7.04
N LYS A 168 -1.01 15.04 6.25
CA LYS A 168 -1.00 14.94 4.79
C LYS A 168 0.31 15.50 4.23
N GLY A 169 0.68 15.07 3.03
CA GLY A 169 1.84 15.62 2.32
C GLY A 169 3.17 14.98 2.69
N ILE A 170 3.15 13.90 3.45
CA ILE A 170 4.33 13.10 3.80
C ILE A 170 4.03 11.61 3.69
N GLY A 171 4.99 10.87 3.23
CA GLY A 171 5.01 9.42 3.17
C GLY A 171 6.44 8.91 3.17
N ALA A 172 6.60 7.63 2.94
CA ALA A 172 7.91 7.02 2.85
C ALA A 172 7.89 5.82 1.91
N LEU A 173 9.07 5.49 1.40
CA LEU A 173 9.33 4.25 0.71
C LEU A 173 10.35 3.44 1.51
N TYR A 174 9.99 2.22 1.87
CA TYR A 174 10.95 1.21 2.33
C TYR A 174 11.71 0.67 1.12
N VAL A 175 13.04 0.69 1.19
CA VAL A 175 13.93 0.15 0.16
C VAL A 175 14.88 -0.84 0.83
N ARG A 176 14.75 -2.12 0.49
CA ARG A 176 15.57 -3.19 1.07
C ARG A 176 17.05 -2.96 0.81
N ARG A 177 17.87 -3.17 1.84
CA ARG A 177 19.34 -3.06 1.74
C ARG A 177 20.07 -4.39 1.67
N LYS A 178 19.43 -5.48 2.13
CA LYS A 178 20.04 -6.82 2.15
C LYS A 178 19.04 -7.90 1.70
N PRO A 179 19.11 -8.39 0.44
CA PRO A 179 19.96 -7.91 -0.65
C PRO A 179 19.56 -6.50 -1.08
N ARG A 180 20.55 -5.73 -1.55
CA ARG A 180 20.34 -4.32 -1.89
C ARG A 180 19.48 -4.17 -3.13
N ILE A 181 18.40 -3.41 -3.00
CA ILE A 181 17.57 -2.98 -4.12
C ILE A 181 18.03 -1.59 -4.57
N ARG A 182 18.12 -1.39 -5.86
CA ARG A 182 18.55 -0.13 -6.47
C ARG A 182 17.41 0.47 -7.27
N LEU A 183 17.33 1.79 -7.23
CA LEU A 183 16.31 2.58 -7.91
C LEU A 183 16.95 3.73 -8.68
N GLU A 184 16.41 4.00 -9.86
CA GLU A 184 16.64 5.28 -10.51
C GLU A 184 15.85 6.37 -9.79
N ALA A 185 16.52 7.46 -9.41
CA ALA A 185 15.86 8.60 -8.80
C ALA A 185 14.84 9.22 -9.78
N GLN A 186 13.70 9.66 -9.25
CA GLN A 186 12.68 10.36 -10.06
C GLN A 186 12.74 11.87 -9.86
N ILE A 187 13.26 12.33 -8.73
CA ILE A 187 13.44 13.74 -8.41
C ILE A 187 14.94 13.98 -8.22
N HIS A 188 15.51 14.89 -9.01
CA HIS A 188 16.94 15.20 -9.02
C HIS A 188 17.20 16.55 -8.35
N GLY A 189 18.31 16.65 -7.62
CA GLY A 189 18.70 17.86 -6.89
C GLY A 189 19.78 17.53 -5.87
N GLY A 190 19.80 18.14 -4.72
CA GLY A 190 20.84 18.08 -3.72
C GLY A 190 21.27 16.71 -3.16
N GLY A 191 20.80 15.61 -3.70
CA GLY A 191 21.24 14.25 -3.30
C GLY A 191 20.68 13.77 -1.97
N HIS A 192 19.58 14.36 -1.47
CA HIS A 192 18.91 13.93 -0.25
C HIS A 192 18.45 12.49 -0.35
N GLU A 193 18.17 11.87 0.78
CA GLU A 193 17.74 10.48 0.88
C GLU A 193 18.69 9.51 0.12
N ARG A 194 19.98 9.68 0.33
CA ARG A 194 21.04 8.88 -0.32
C ARG A 194 20.98 8.90 -1.85
N GLY A 195 20.57 10.04 -2.42
CA GLY A 195 20.44 10.23 -3.86
C GLY A 195 19.16 9.65 -4.47
N MET A 196 18.32 8.97 -3.70
CA MET A 196 17.09 8.36 -4.21
C MET A 196 15.94 9.35 -4.35
N ARG A 197 15.92 10.40 -3.51
CA ARG A 197 14.89 11.43 -3.56
C ARG A 197 15.43 12.76 -3.06
N SER A 198 15.68 13.64 -3.98
CA SER A 198 16.18 14.99 -3.67
C SER A 198 15.06 15.93 -3.24
N GLY A 199 15.41 16.95 -2.48
CA GLY A 199 14.51 17.98 -1.97
C GLY A 199 14.67 18.14 -0.46
N THR A 200 14.68 19.39 0.00
CA THR A 200 14.77 19.70 1.44
C THR A 200 13.63 19.00 2.19
N LEU A 201 13.98 18.27 3.25
CA LEU A 201 13.01 17.50 4.02
C LEU A 201 12.08 18.43 4.82
N PRO A 202 10.76 18.18 4.78
CA PRO A 202 9.78 18.91 5.58
C PRO A 202 9.81 18.37 7.02
N THR A 203 10.71 18.88 7.85
CA THR A 203 11.00 18.39 9.20
C THR A 203 9.74 18.19 10.03
N HIS A 204 8.84 19.17 10.04
CA HIS A 204 7.59 19.10 10.81
C HIS A 204 6.66 17.96 10.35
N GLN A 205 6.59 17.69 9.07
CA GLN A 205 5.79 16.57 8.53
C GLN A 205 6.44 15.22 8.83
N CYS A 206 7.76 15.12 8.69
CA CYS A 206 8.50 13.90 9.07
C CYS A 206 8.26 13.55 10.54
N VAL A 207 8.38 14.52 11.43
CA VAL A 207 8.14 14.36 12.88
C VAL A 207 6.69 13.93 13.13
N GLY A 208 5.73 14.56 12.47
CA GLY A 208 4.31 14.19 12.59
C GLY A 208 4.02 12.76 12.14
N MET A 209 4.60 12.32 11.02
CA MET A 209 4.48 10.94 10.56
C MET A 209 5.14 9.96 11.54
N GLY A 210 6.34 10.27 12.02
CA GLY A 210 7.03 9.44 13.00
C GLY A 210 6.21 9.23 14.27
N GLU A 211 5.62 10.28 14.79
CA GLU A 211 4.77 10.19 15.99
C GLU A 211 3.48 9.40 15.71
N ALA A 212 2.84 9.61 14.56
CA ALA A 212 1.66 8.83 14.18
C ALA A 212 1.97 7.33 14.10
N PHE A 213 3.13 6.97 13.55
CA PHE A 213 3.57 5.58 13.44
C PHE A 213 3.96 4.98 14.80
N ARG A 214 4.55 5.79 15.67
CA ARG A 214 4.83 5.37 17.07
C ARG A 214 3.53 5.03 17.82
N LEU A 215 2.54 5.90 17.73
CA LEU A 215 1.23 5.68 18.34
C LEU A 215 0.52 4.46 17.73
N ALA A 216 0.56 4.31 16.40
CA ALA A 216 -0.02 3.16 15.73
C ALA A 216 0.56 1.84 16.25
N LYS A 217 1.87 1.76 16.47
CA LYS A 217 2.53 0.58 17.03
C LYS A 217 2.02 0.23 18.44
N ILE A 218 1.77 1.24 19.26
CA ILE A 218 1.28 1.07 20.63
C ILE A 218 -0.19 0.67 20.65
N GLU A 219 -1.01 1.30 19.82
CA GLU A 219 -2.47 1.25 19.91
C GLU A 219 -3.12 0.20 19.01
N MET A 220 -2.42 -0.30 17.97
CA MET A 220 -3.04 -1.14 16.94
C MET A 220 -3.71 -2.41 17.48
N THR A 221 -3.18 -3.04 18.52
CA THR A 221 -3.76 -4.27 19.09
C THR A 221 -5.15 -4.01 19.66
N GLU A 222 -5.30 -2.95 20.46
CA GLU A 222 -6.59 -2.57 21.04
C GLU A 222 -7.56 -2.02 19.98
N ASP A 223 -7.06 -1.24 19.04
CA ASP A 223 -7.85 -0.73 17.93
C ASP A 223 -8.41 -1.87 17.07
N LEU A 224 -7.61 -2.89 16.78
CA LEU A 224 -8.05 -4.06 16.03
C LEU A 224 -9.13 -4.84 16.78
N LYS A 225 -8.99 -5.04 18.08
CA LYS A 225 -10.02 -5.69 18.91
C LYS A 225 -11.33 -4.90 18.87
N ARG A 226 -11.27 -3.60 19.10
CA ARG A 226 -12.43 -2.72 19.11
C ARG A 226 -13.13 -2.68 17.75
N THR A 227 -12.40 -2.47 16.69
CA THR A 227 -12.97 -2.41 15.33
C THR A 227 -13.54 -3.76 14.90
N LYS A 228 -12.94 -4.87 15.32
CA LYS A 228 -13.49 -6.21 15.05
C LYS A 228 -14.85 -6.42 15.70
N VAL A 229 -15.00 -6.00 16.95
CA VAL A 229 -16.30 -6.08 17.66
C VAL A 229 -17.36 -5.23 16.97
N LEU A 230 -17.00 -3.99 16.59
CA LEU A 230 -17.91 -3.09 15.87
C LEU A 230 -18.28 -3.62 14.48
N HIS A 231 -17.31 -4.17 13.74
CA HIS A 231 -17.52 -4.81 12.46
C HIS A 231 -18.53 -5.97 12.57
N GLN A 232 -18.32 -6.87 13.53
CA GLN A 232 -19.21 -8.00 13.76
C GLN A 232 -20.63 -7.57 14.15
N ARG A 233 -20.76 -6.55 14.99
CA ARG A 233 -22.03 -5.98 15.39
C ARG A 233 -22.79 -5.38 14.20
N LEU A 234 -22.11 -4.59 13.38
CA LEU A 234 -22.71 -3.99 12.18
C LEU A 234 -23.13 -5.07 11.19
N LEU A 235 -22.25 -6.02 10.91
CA LEU A 235 -22.52 -7.12 9.97
C LEU A 235 -23.71 -7.97 10.43
N ALA A 236 -23.78 -8.32 11.71
CA ALA A 236 -24.89 -9.09 12.27
C ALA A 236 -26.25 -8.36 12.12
N GLY A 237 -26.26 -7.03 12.28
CA GLY A 237 -27.46 -6.22 12.05
C GLY A 237 -27.87 -6.19 10.58
N LEU A 238 -26.93 -6.12 9.66
CA LEU A 238 -27.18 -6.07 8.23
C LEU A 238 -27.61 -7.44 7.64
N GLN A 239 -27.14 -8.54 8.20
CA GLN A 239 -27.49 -9.90 7.74
C GLN A 239 -28.97 -10.24 7.90
N ASN A 240 -29.71 -9.47 8.69
CA ASN A 240 -31.18 -9.61 8.82
C ASN A 240 -31.91 -9.00 7.62
N LEU A 241 -31.25 -8.26 6.76
CA LEU A 241 -31.84 -7.68 5.56
C LEU A 241 -31.70 -8.65 4.38
N GLU A 242 -32.75 -8.76 3.57
CA GLU A 242 -32.70 -9.55 2.34
C GLU A 242 -31.83 -8.88 1.27
N GLN A 243 -31.20 -9.68 0.43
CA GLN A 243 -30.42 -9.21 -0.72
C GLN A 243 -29.26 -8.27 -0.36
N VAL A 244 -28.59 -8.55 0.75
CA VAL A 244 -27.39 -7.84 1.21
C VAL A 244 -26.18 -8.76 1.08
N PHE A 245 -25.11 -8.26 0.46
CA PHE A 245 -23.90 -9.05 0.17
C PHE A 245 -22.66 -8.30 0.63
N VAL A 246 -21.77 -9.00 1.32
CA VAL A 246 -20.44 -8.48 1.69
C VAL A 246 -19.50 -8.65 0.49
N ASN A 247 -18.86 -7.56 0.07
CA ASN A 247 -17.84 -7.58 -0.98
C ASN A 247 -16.47 -7.91 -0.38
N GLY A 248 -15.78 -8.84 -1.01
CA GLY A 248 -14.47 -9.32 -0.59
C GLY A 248 -14.53 -10.51 0.37
N HIS A 249 -13.36 -11.13 0.56
CA HIS A 249 -13.21 -12.30 1.42
C HIS A 249 -13.69 -12.02 2.85
N LEU A 250 -14.42 -12.94 3.44
CA LEU A 250 -15.09 -12.71 4.73
C LEU A 250 -14.13 -12.66 5.92
N THR A 251 -12.99 -13.33 5.85
CA THR A 251 -12.02 -13.42 6.95
C THR A 251 -10.66 -12.80 6.62
N GLN A 252 -10.18 -12.91 5.38
CA GLN A 252 -8.93 -12.30 4.91
C GLN A 252 -9.13 -10.81 4.60
N ARG A 253 -9.46 -10.06 5.64
CA ARG A 253 -9.80 -8.64 5.53
C ARG A 253 -9.50 -7.88 6.81
N VAL A 254 -9.31 -6.57 6.69
CA VAL A 254 -9.18 -5.68 7.84
C VAL A 254 -10.56 -5.40 8.47
N PRO A 255 -10.65 -5.33 9.80
CA PRO A 255 -11.94 -5.16 10.46
C PRO A 255 -12.52 -3.75 10.38
N HIS A 256 -11.72 -2.73 10.10
CA HIS A 256 -12.17 -1.34 10.01
C HIS A 256 -12.85 -0.99 8.68
N ASN A 257 -12.89 -1.91 7.74
CA ASN A 257 -13.57 -1.75 6.45
C ASN A 257 -14.73 -2.74 6.35
N LEU A 258 -15.87 -2.27 5.88
CA LEU A 258 -17.00 -3.09 5.52
C LEU A 258 -17.61 -2.53 4.24
N ASN A 259 -17.52 -3.29 3.16
CA ASN A 259 -18.11 -2.95 1.87
C ASN A 259 -19.30 -3.87 1.59
N ILE A 260 -20.46 -3.27 1.42
CA ILE A 260 -21.75 -3.99 1.31
C ILE A 260 -22.46 -3.56 0.04
N SER A 261 -22.98 -4.54 -0.69
CA SER A 261 -23.91 -4.33 -1.80
C SER A 261 -25.35 -4.60 -1.34
N PHE A 262 -26.26 -3.71 -1.68
CA PHE A 262 -27.69 -3.83 -1.47
C PHE A 262 -28.34 -3.97 -2.84
N ASN A 263 -28.90 -5.14 -3.14
CA ASN A 263 -29.61 -5.33 -4.42
C ASN A 263 -30.96 -4.61 -4.42
N PHE A 264 -31.40 -4.22 -5.61
CA PHE A 264 -32.68 -3.54 -5.85
C PHE A 264 -32.81 -2.16 -5.23
N VAL A 265 -31.70 -1.57 -4.79
CA VAL A 265 -31.63 -0.19 -4.31
C VAL A 265 -30.54 0.54 -5.11
N GLU A 266 -30.90 1.69 -5.63
CA GLU A 266 -29.93 2.55 -6.33
C GLU A 266 -28.99 3.18 -5.28
N GLY A 267 -27.65 3.06 -5.50
CA GLY A 267 -26.65 3.37 -4.48
C GLY A 267 -26.63 4.84 -4.04
N GLU A 268 -26.76 5.78 -4.96
CA GLU A 268 -26.81 7.20 -4.62
C GLU A 268 -28.04 7.56 -3.79
N SER A 269 -29.19 7.01 -4.15
CA SER A 269 -30.43 7.17 -3.40
C SER A 269 -30.32 6.61 -1.99
N LEU A 270 -29.66 5.46 -1.82
CA LEU A 270 -29.41 4.87 -0.52
C LEU A 270 -28.53 5.79 0.35
N ILE A 271 -27.44 6.29 -0.21
CA ILE A 271 -26.50 7.19 0.49
C ILE A 271 -27.22 8.48 0.90
N MET A 272 -28.03 9.06 0.00
CA MET A 272 -28.81 10.26 0.30
C MET A 272 -29.87 10.04 1.38
N GLY A 273 -30.38 8.81 1.51
CA GLY A 273 -31.36 8.41 2.54
C GLY A 273 -30.75 8.23 3.93
N ILE A 274 -29.45 7.92 4.01
CA ILE A 274 -28.73 7.66 5.28
C ILE A 274 -28.12 8.96 5.82
N LYS A 275 -28.92 9.80 6.45
CA LYS A 275 -28.49 11.16 6.87
C LYS A 275 -27.60 11.16 8.12
N GLY A 276 -27.54 10.11 8.89
CA GLY A 276 -26.80 10.06 10.15
C GLY A 276 -25.44 9.33 10.08
N LEU A 277 -25.05 8.84 8.90
CA LEU A 277 -23.83 8.05 8.72
C LEU A 277 -22.96 8.62 7.61
N ALA A 278 -21.68 8.69 7.85
CA ALA A 278 -20.68 9.01 6.82
C ALA A 278 -20.31 7.74 6.07
N VAL A 279 -20.84 7.57 4.88
CA VAL A 279 -20.59 6.42 4.00
C VAL A 279 -20.23 6.90 2.59
N SER A 280 -19.63 6.04 1.78
CA SER A 280 -19.32 6.35 0.38
C SER A 280 -19.69 5.18 -0.53
N SER A 281 -19.90 5.45 -1.81
CA SER A 281 -20.14 4.45 -2.86
C SER A 281 -18.86 3.76 -3.36
N GLY A 282 -17.70 4.16 -2.87
CA GLY A 282 -16.39 3.64 -3.23
C GLY A 282 -15.32 4.35 -2.43
N SER A 283 -14.05 4.19 -2.79
CA SER A 283 -13.01 4.98 -2.14
C SER A 283 -13.14 6.47 -2.49
N ALA A 284 -12.82 7.33 -1.55
CA ALA A 284 -12.90 8.78 -1.74
C ALA A 284 -12.05 9.29 -2.93
N CYS A 285 -11.04 8.52 -3.35
CA CYS A 285 -10.18 8.85 -4.48
C CYS A 285 -10.79 8.49 -5.85
N THR A 286 -11.79 7.61 -5.89
CA THR A 286 -12.45 7.18 -7.13
C THR A 286 -13.78 7.89 -7.37
N SER A 287 -14.37 8.48 -6.35
CA SER A 287 -15.65 9.21 -6.45
C SER A 287 -15.54 10.63 -7.00
N ALA A 288 -14.34 11.09 -7.35
CA ALA A 288 -14.09 12.44 -7.88
C ALA A 288 -13.80 12.45 -9.39
N SER A 289 -14.14 11.37 -10.11
CA SER A 289 -13.98 11.27 -11.57
C SER A 289 -15.30 11.03 -12.27
#